data_fb25e8eed43a9e7d365aa43a10b66e60
#
_entry.id   fb25e8eed43a9e7d365aa43a10b66e60
#
_cell.length_a   1.000
_cell.length_b   1.000
_cell.length_c   1.000
_cell.angle_alpha   90.00
_cell.angle_beta   90.00
_cell.angle_gamma   90.00
#
_symmetry.space_group_name_H-M   'P 1'
#
loop_
_entity.id
_entity.type
_entity.pdbx_description
1 polymer ?
#
loop_
_entity_poly.entity_id
_entity_poly.type
_entity_poly.pdbx_seq_one_letter_code
_entity_poly.pdbx_strand_id
1 'polypeptide(L)'
;MNVIETSGLGKRYGGTWALRECTLAVPAGHVAALVGPNGAGKTTLLNLAVGLAEPTAGAVTVLGGRPAGSPAALDGIAFVAQDTPVYKNLPAADMLHLTRNLNRRFDQRYAEARLGELGIPLKRKAGRLSGGQQAQLALTLALARRPRLLILDEPVAMLDPVARHDFMATAMTAVADDGVSVVLSSHVLAELERVADYLILLSRGRVQVAGDVEDLLATHRLLTGPAAEVDRYTERPVVHARRADAQAHLLVRATAEDPVPPRWEAHPVGLEELAMAYLREPAAAALPGPVRGRDAHPTEVTK
;
A
#
# COMPACT_ATOMS: atom_id res chain seq x y z
N MET A 1 15.09 2.82 7.62
CA MET A 1 15.02 3.89 6.59
C MET A 1 13.67 3.80 5.92
N ASN A 2 12.98 4.93 5.71
CA ASN A 2 11.68 4.93 5.06
C ASN A 2 11.82 5.22 3.56
N VAL A 3 10.96 4.58 2.76
CA VAL A 3 10.90 4.80 1.31
C VAL A 3 9.90 5.88 0.92
N ILE A 4 8.87 6.10 1.75
CA ILE A 4 7.97 7.26 1.67
C ILE A 4 7.73 7.77 3.09
N GLU A 5 7.82 9.08 3.27
CA GLU A 5 7.43 9.77 4.50
C GLU A 5 6.57 10.97 4.15
N THR A 6 5.48 11.16 4.90
CA THR A 6 4.62 12.33 4.76
C THR A 6 4.36 12.94 6.12
N SER A 7 4.29 14.27 6.17
CA SER A 7 3.98 15.04 7.37
C SER A 7 2.91 16.06 7.07
N GLY A 8 1.70 15.85 7.61
CA GLY A 8 0.55 16.71 7.41
C GLY A 8 0.20 16.93 5.92
N LEU A 9 0.51 15.94 5.07
CA LEU A 9 0.40 16.06 3.62
C LEU A 9 -1.05 16.33 3.20
N GLY A 10 -1.24 17.36 2.39
CA GLY A 10 -2.52 17.73 1.83
C GLY A 10 -2.41 18.12 0.36
N LYS A 11 -3.42 17.73 -0.42
CA LYS A 11 -3.59 18.14 -1.82
C LYS A 11 -5.01 18.57 -2.09
N ARG A 12 -5.16 19.74 -2.66
CA ARG A 12 -6.45 20.32 -3.06
C ARG A 12 -6.47 20.55 -4.56
N TYR A 13 -7.56 20.16 -5.20
CA TYR A 13 -7.86 20.45 -6.59
C TYR A 13 -9.12 21.32 -6.66
N GLY A 14 -9.01 22.51 -7.23
CA GLY A 14 -10.10 23.49 -7.18
C GLY A 14 -10.47 23.81 -5.73
N GLY A 15 -11.70 23.50 -5.32
CA GLY A 15 -12.19 23.70 -3.95
C GLY A 15 -12.11 22.46 -3.06
N THR A 16 -11.80 21.27 -3.63
CA THR A 16 -11.95 19.98 -2.96
C THR A 16 -10.62 19.40 -2.53
N TRP A 17 -10.53 18.93 -1.28
CA TRP A 17 -9.38 18.20 -0.77
C TRP A 17 -9.40 16.74 -1.26
N ALA A 18 -8.38 16.37 -2.02
CA ALA A 18 -8.13 14.99 -2.39
C ALA A 18 -7.35 14.23 -1.29
N LEU A 19 -6.45 14.95 -0.60
CA LEU A 19 -5.74 14.48 0.60
C LEU A 19 -5.74 15.59 1.65
N ARG A 20 -5.80 15.19 2.92
CA ARG A 20 -5.82 16.14 4.04
C ARG A 20 -5.12 15.54 5.26
N GLU A 21 -4.13 16.26 5.77
CA GLU A 21 -3.42 15.92 7.03
C GLU A 21 -2.90 14.47 7.06
N CYS A 22 -2.41 13.97 5.90
CA CYS A 22 -1.88 12.63 5.82
C CYS A 22 -0.47 12.59 6.40
N THR A 23 -0.27 11.84 7.47
CA THR A 23 1.04 11.55 8.07
C THR A 23 1.23 10.05 8.10
N LEU A 24 2.26 9.57 7.41
CA LEU A 24 2.63 8.15 7.37
C LEU A 24 4.12 7.99 7.08
N ALA A 25 4.64 6.82 7.39
CA ALA A 25 6.00 6.41 7.08
C ALA A 25 5.97 4.97 6.57
N VAL A 26 6.45 4.74 5.36
CA VAL A 26 6.55 3.40 4.76
C VAL A 26 8.00 2.94 4.87
N PRO A 27 8.29 1.86 5.61
CA PRO A 27 9.65 1.37 5.78
C PRO A 27 10.19 0.75 4.49
N ALA A 28 11.53 0.70 4.36
CA ALA A 28 12.20 0.05 3.24
C ALA A 28 12.12 -1.49 3.38
N GLY A 29 12.12 -2.19 2.25
CA GLY A 29 12.10 -3.65 2.20
C GLY A 29 10.71 -4.28 2.30
N HIS A 30 9.66 -3.47 2.36
CA HIS A 30 8.28 -3.93 2.49
C HIS A 30 7.50 -3.88 1.18
N VAL A 31 6.48 -4.72 1.11
CA VAL A 31 5.39 -4.65 0.13
C VAL A 31 4.21 -3.94 0.79
N ALA A 32 4.11 -2.65 0.59
CA ALA A 32 3.07 -1.83 1.19
C ALA A 32 1.81 -1.81 0.33
N ALA A 33 0.70 -2.29 0.87
CA ALA A 33 -0.63 -2.19 0.26
C ALA A 33 -1.27 -0.84 0.58
N LEU A 34 -1.53 -0.03 -0.44
CA LEU A 34 -2.32 1.20 -0.34
C LEU A 34 -3.76 0.91 -0.73
N VAL A 35 -4.63 0.81 0.26
CA VAL A 35 -6.01 0.37 0.11
C VAL A 35 -6.98 1.50 0.39
N GLY A 36 -8.10 1.51 -0.31
CA GLY A 36 -9.18 2.47 -0.09
C GLY A 36 -10.16 2.50 -1.26
N PRO A 37 -11.39 3.01 -1.05
CA PRO A 37 -12.39 3.11 -2.11
C PRO A 37 -11.94 4.06 -3.22
N ASN A 38 -12.66 4.01 -4.34
CA ASN A 38 -12.44 4.97 -5.43
C ASN A 38 -12.66 6.39 -4.93
N GLY A 39 -11.76 7.31 -5.30
CA GLY A 39 -11.79 8.68 -4.80
C GLY A 39 -11.20 8.89 -3.39
N ALA A 40 -10.67 7.85 -2.74
CA ALA A 40 -10.03 7.97 -1.42
C ALA A 40 -8.74 8.81 -1.43
N GLY A 41 -8.12 9.03 -2.61
CA GLY A 41 -6.89 9.80 -2.76
C GLY A 41 -5.64 8.96 -3.03
N LYS A 42 -5.76 7.65 -3.31
CA LYS A 42 -4.64 6.72 -3.57
C LYS A 42 -3.71 7.24 -4.66
N THR A 43 -4.22 7.42 -5.88
CA THR A 43 -3.45 7.96 -7.02
C THR A 43 -2.86 9.34 -6.72
N THR A 44 -3.57 10.19 -5.96
CA THR A 44 -3.05 11.50 -5.55
C THR A 44 -1.84 11.35 -4.65
N LEU A 45 -1.87 10.46 -3.66
CA LEU A 45 -0.75 10.18 -2.77
C LEU A 45 0.46 9.66 -3.58
N LEU A 46 0.25 8.72 -4.49
CA LEU A 46 1.30 8.18 -5.34
C LEU A 46 1.90 9.25 -6.26
N ASN A 47 1.08 10.09 -6.89
CA ASN A 47 1.54 11.19 -7.74
C ASN A 47 2.38 12.21 -6.97
N LEU A 48 2.02 12.51 -5.73
CA LEU A 48 2.83 13.37 -4.85
C LEU A 48 4.17 12.70 -4.50
N ALA A 49 4.18 11.39 -4.22
CA ALA A 49 5.40 10.66 -3.89
C ALA A 49 6.39 10.58 -5.05
N VAL A 50 5.91 10.54 -6.30
CA VAL A 50 6.77 10.55 -7.50
C VAL A 50 7.04 11.96 -8.05
N GLY A 51 6.45 13.00 -7.46
CA GLY A 51 6.65 14.38 -7.89
C GLY A 51 5.90 14.79 -9.17
N LEU A 52 4.88 14.02 -9.57
CA LEU A 52 3.94 14.39 -10.65
C LEU A 52 2.91 15.43 -10.21
N ALA A 53 2.79 15.65 -8.90
CA ALA A 53 1.99 16.71 -8.31
C ALA A 53 2.74 17.34 -7.13
N GLU A 54 2.48 18.61 -6.86
CA GLU A 54 3.03 19.32 -5.70
C GLU A 54 2.03 19.33 -4.54
N PRO A 55 2.49 19.19 -3.28
CA PRO A 55 1.63 19.36 -2.11
C PRO A 55 0.98 20.75 -2.06
N THR A 56 -0.26 20.80 -1.56
CA THR A 56 -0.90 22.08 -1.20
C THR A 56 -0.57 22.44 0.26
N ALA A 57 -0.34 21.43 1.11
CA ALA A 57 0.06 21.57 2.51
C ALA A 57 0.93 20.40 2.92
N GLY A 58 1.74 20.59 3.97
CA GLY A 58 2.64 19.54 4.48
C GLY A 58 3.79 19.23 3.53
N ALA A 59 4.37 18.06 3.71
CA ALA A 59 5.54 17.63 2.94
C ALA A 59 5.48 16.13 2.64
N VAL A 60 6.17 15.73 1.55
CA VAL A 60 6.45 14.34 1.21
C VAL A 60 7.92 14.20 0.84
N THR A 61 8.57 13.21 1.42
CA THR A 61 9.93 12.81 1.10
C THR A 61 9.99 11.33 0.78
N VAL A 62 10.99 10.93 -0.01
CA VAL A 62 11.16 9.55 -0.45
C VAL A 62 12.60 9.09 -0.31
N LEU A 63 12.81 7.77 -0.25
CA LEU A 63 14.13 7.14 -0.24
C LEU A 63 15.09 7.71 0.81
N GLY A 64 14.61 7.86 2.04
CA GLY A 64 15.41 8.35 3.17
C GLY A 64 15.55 9.87 3.20
N GLY A 65 14.44 10.61 3.01
CA GLY A 65 14.36 12.06 3.19
C GLY A 65 14.65 12.88 1.93
N ARG A 66 14.72 12.27 0.75
CA ARG A 66 14.87 13.01 -0.50
C ARG A 66 13.55 13.69 -0.87
N PRO A 67 13.54 14.96 -1.28
CA PRO A 67 12.33 15.60 -1.76
C PRO A 67 11.73 14.85 -2.93
N ALA A 68 10.42 14.61 -2.91
CA ALA A 68 9.70 13.97 -4.01
C ALA A 68 9.90 14.78 -5.30
N GLY A 69 10.04 14.09 -6.44
CA GLY A 69 10.30 14.73 -7.74
C GLY A 69 11.74 15.22 -7.95
N SER A 70 12.61 15.19 -6.94
CA SER A 70 14.03 15.56 -7.14
C SER A 70 14.74 14.55 -8.05
N PRO A 71 15.74 14.95 -8.84
CA PRO A 71 16.49 14.03 -9.70
C PRO A 71 17.07 12.84 -8.92
N ALA A 72 17.53 13.07 -7.68
CA ALA A 72 18.07 12.03 -6.82
C ALA A 72 17.01 11.05 -6.31
N ALA A 73 15.75 11.48 -6.17
CA ALA A 73 14.62 10.61 -5.84
C ALA A 73 14.21 9.81 -7.07
N LEU A 74 14.03 10.47 -8.21
CA LEU A 74 13.58 9.86 -9.46
C LEU A 74 14.53 8.79 -10.00
N ASP A 75 15.83 8.90 -9.75
CA ASP A 75 16.83 7.88 -10.11
C ASP A 75 16.61 6.54 -9.36
N GLY A 76 15.97 6.58 -8.19
CA GLY A 76 15.68 5.39 -7.37
C GLY A 76 14.23 4.91 -7.41
N ILE A 77 13.33 5.57 -8.14
CA ILE A 77 11.90 5.25 -8.17
C ILE A 77 11.49 4.79 -9.57
N ALA A 78 10.72 3.71 -9.65
CA ALA A 78 9.96 3.37 -10.85
C ALA A 78 8.46 3.45 -10.54
N PHE A 79 7.68 3.98 -11.48
CA PHE A 79 6.24 4.16 -11.35
C PHE A 79 5.52 3.54 -12.53
N VAL A 80 4.55 2.68 -12.26
CA VAL A 80 3.61 2.14 -13.24
C VAL A 80 2.23 2.67 -12.89
N ALA A 81 1.72 3.57 -13.71
CA ALA A 81 0.41 4.17 -13.53
C ALA A 81 -0.71 3.23 -13.99
N GLN A 82 -1.93 3.48 -13.53
CA GLN A 82 -3.13 2.66 -13.76
C GLN A 82 -3.39 2.35 -15.25
N ASP A 83 -3.21 3.33 -16.13
CA ASP A 83 -3.48 3.18 -17.56
C ASP A 83 -2.39 2.43 -18.33
N THR A 84 -1.41 1.84 -17.62
CA THR A 84 -0.26 1.16 -18.21
C THR A 84 0.31 1.98 -19.39
N PRO A 85 1.02 3.10 -19.13
CA PRO A 85 1.39 4.07 -20.15
C PRO A 85 2.52 3.56 -21.04
N VAL A 86 2.17 2.69 -21.98
CA VAL A 86 3.08 2.27 -23.05
C VAL A 86 2.76 3.05 -24.33
N TYR A 87 3.79 3.47 -25.05
CA TYR A 87 3.61 4.13 -26.34
C TYR A 87 3.11 3.13 -27.37
N LYS A 88 1.79 3.05 -27.57
CA LYS A 88 1.10 2.03 -28.38
C LYS A 88 1.64 1.89 -29.81
N ASN A 89 2.20 2.97 -30.37
CA ASN A 89 2.74 2.99 -31.73
C ASN A 89 4.21 2.57 -31.82
N LEU A 90 4.92 2.44 -30.69
CA LEU A 90 6.33 2.04 -30.67
C LEU A 90 6.45 0.51 -30.51
N PRO A 91 7.42 -0.12 -31.19
CA PRO A 91 7.86 -1.47 -30.88
C PRO A 91 8.43 -1.58 -29.47
N ALA A 92 8.37 -2.77 -28.87
CA ALA A 92 8.97 -3.02 -27.56
C ALA A 92 10.48 -2.66 -27.53
N ALA A 93 11.23 -2.97 -28.60
CA ALA A 93 12.64 -2.59 -28.71
C ALA A 93 12.86 -1.08 -28.61
N ASP A 94 12.03 -0.27 -29.28
CA ASP A 94 12.18 1.18 -29.25
C ASP A 94 11.87 1.74 -27.87
N MET A 95 10.93 1.12 -27.13
CA MET A 95 10.64 1.47 -25.74
C MET A 95 11.81 1.13 -24.80
N LEU A 96 12.50 -0.01 -25.02
CA LEU A 96 13.73 -0.33 -24.29
C LEU A 96 14.79 0.74 -24.54
N HIS A 97 15.02 1.12 -25.81
CA HIS A 97 15.99 2.16 -26.20
C HIS A 97 15.65 3.52 -25.58
N LEU A 98 14.37 3.92 -25.63
CA LEU A 98 13.91 5.17 -25.05
C LEU A 98 14.15 5.18 -23.52
N THR A 99 13.74 4.11 -22.85
CA THR A 99 13.89 4.00 -21.38
C THR A 99 15.36 4.02 -20.98
N ARG A 100 16.22 3.30 -21.70
CA ARG A 100 17.67 3.31 -21.48
C ARG A 100 18.26 4.72 -21.62
N ASN A 101 17.87 5.46 -22.64
CA ASN A 101 18.41 6.80 -22.88
C ASN A 101 17.97 7.83 -21.83
N LEU A 102 16.82 7.59 -21.19
CA LEU A 102 16.28 8.44 -20.14
C LEU A 102 16.76 8.06 -18.73
N ASN A 103 17.37 6.88 -18.55
CA ASN A 103 17.69 6.35 -17.21
C ASN A 103 19.14 5.85 -17.14
N ARG A 104 19.91 6.34 -16.17
CA ARG A 104 21.34 6.03 -16.00
C ARG A 104 21.63 4.57 -15.68
N ARG A 105 20.69 3.88 -14.98
CA ARG A 105 20.87 2.52 -14.46
C ARG A 105 20.10 1.46 -15.21
N PHE A 106 19.68 1.74 -16.45
CA PHE A 106 18.85 0.80 -17.19
C PHE A 106 19.63 -0.48 -17.57
N ASP A 107 19.12 -1.63 -17.12
CA ASP A 107 19.65 -2.95 -17.44
C ASP A 107 18.98 -3.54 -18.69
N GLN A 108 19.60 -3.29 -19.82
CA GLN A 108 19.12 -3.75 -21.12
C GLN A 108 19.05 -5.29 -21.20
N ARG A 109 20.05 -5.99 -20.61
CA ARG A 109 20.11 -7.46 -20.67
C ARG A 109 18.96 -8.09 -19.92
N TYR A 110 18.68 -7.58 -18.72
CA TYR A 110 17.52 -8.02 -17.92
C TYR A 110 16.22 -7.82 -18.70
N ALA A 111 16.01 -6.64 -19.29
CA ALA A 111 14.79 -6.31 -20.01
C ALA A 111 14.58 -7.23 -21.24
N GLU A 112 15.62 -7.47 -22.03
CA GLU A 112 15.55 -8.33 -23.21
C GLU A 112 15.31 -9.80 -22.84
N ALA A 113 16.01 -10.32 -21.83
CA ALA A 113 15.83 -11.67 -21.31
C ALA A 113 14.38 -11.86 -20.81
N ARG A 114 13.89 -10.92 -20.01
CA ARG A 114 12.54 -10.98 -19.47
C ARG A 114 11.45 -10.93 -20.53
N LEU A 115 11.57 -10.05 -21.53
CA LEU A 115 10.63 -10.03 -22.65
C LEU A 115 10.69 -11.32 -23.48
N GLY A 116 11.85 -11.94 -23.60
CA GLY A 116 12.02 -13.26 -24.23
C GLY A 116 11.26 -14.36 -23.48
N GLU A 117 11.41 -14.44 -22.16
CA GLU A 117 10.70 -15.39 -21.28
C GLU A 117 9.17 -15.22 -21.38
N LEU A 118 8.70 -13.98 -21.45
CA LEU A 118 7.29 -13.62 -21.58
C LEU A 118 6.73 -13.83 -23.00
N GLY A 119 7.57 -14.24 -23.96
CA GLY A 119 7.18 -14.38 -25.35
C GLY A 119 6.73 -13.07 -26.00
N ILE A 120 7.24 -11.92 -25.55
CA ILE A 120 6.92 -10.60 -26.09
C ILE A 120 7.92 -10.26 -27.21
N PRO A 121 7.49 -10.26 -28.49
CA PRO A 121 8.39 -9.99 -29.61
C PRO A 121 8.87 -8.54 -29.62
N LEU A 122 10.17 -8.32 -29.61
CA LEU A 122 10.79 -6.99 -29.58
C LEU A 122 10.33 -6.06 -30.73
N LYS A 123 10.06 -6.62 -31.92
CA LYS A 123 9.61 -5.86 -33.08
C LYS A 123 8.09 -5.56 -33.10
N ARG A 124 7.32 -6.14 -32.17
CA ARG A 124 5.87 -5.92 -32.10
C ARG A 124 5.57 -4.58 -31.46
N LYS A 125 4.68 -3.80 -32.07
CA LYS A 125 4.17 -2.55 -31.50
C LYS A 125 3.41 -2.84 -30.21
N ALA A 126 3.62 -2.05 -29.17
CA ALA A 126 2.98 -2.24 -27.86
C ALA A 126 1.44 -2.27 -27.94
N GLY A 127 0.83 -1.45 -28.79
CA GLY A 127 -0.62 -1.45 -28.98
C GLY A 127 -1.19 -2.73 -29.65
N ARG A 128 -0.36 -3.65 -30.13
CA ARG A 128 -0.75 -4.96 -30.67
C ARG A 128 -0.52 -6.12 -29.68
N LEU A 129 -0.04 -5.81 -28.50
CA LEU A 129 0.10 -6.74 -27.39
C LEU A 129 -1.23 -6.88 -26.67
N SER A 130 -1.47 -8.03 -26.03
CA SER A 130 -2.62 -8.17 -25.10
C SER A 130 -2.46 -7.24 -23.90
N GLY A 131 -3.53 -6.96 -23.17
CA GLY A 131 -3.49 -6.13 -21.96
C GLY A 131 -2.45 -6.66 -20.95
N GLY A 132 -2.43 -7.97 -20.71
CA GLY A 132 -1.43 -8.61 -19.85
C GLY A 132 0.00 -8.43 -20.36
N GLN A 133 0.23 -8.58 -21.66
CA GLN A 133 1.54 -8.34 -22.25
C GLN A 133 1.97 -6.88 -22.16
N GLN A 134 1.03 -5.92 -22.30
CA GLN A 134 1.35 -4.49 -22.12
C GLN A 134 1.74 -4.19 -20.67
N ALA A 135 1.01 -4.76 -19.71
CA ALA A 135 1.34 -4.62 -18.29
C ALA A 135 2.70 -5.23 -17.95
N GLN A 136 3.00 -6.43 -18.47
CA GLN A 136 4.31 -7.07 -18.30
C GLN A 136 5.44 -6.26 -18.97
N LEU A 137 5.21 -5.67 -20.14
CA LEU A 137 6.17 -4.77 -20.78
C LEU A 137 6.44 -3.54 -19.88
N ALA A 138 5.39 -2.89 -19.36
CA ALA A 138 5.55 -1.74 -18.48
C ALA A 138 6.31 -2.09 -17.19
N LEU A 139 5.97 -3.23 -16.57
CA LEU A 139 6.68 -3.72 -15.38
C LEU A 139 8.13 -4.05 -15.67
N THR A 140 8.41 -4.69 -16.81
CA THR A 140 9.79 -4.99 -17.24
C THR A 140 10.61 -3.72 -17.44
N LEU A 141 10.05 -2.69 -18.08
CA LEU A 141 10.69 -1.39 -18.25
C LEU A 141 10.97 -0.71 -16.89
N ALA A 142 10.03 -0.82 -15.96
CA ALA A 142 10.16 -0.27 -14.62
C ALA A 142 11.27 -0.98 -13.83
N LEU A 143 11.29 -2.31 -13.81
CA LEU A 143 12.28 -3.11 -13.08
C LEU A 143 13.67 -3.03 -13.69
N ALA A 144 13.78 -2.93 -15.03
CA ALA A 144 15.05 -2.75 -15.71
C ALA A 144 15.79 -1.45 -15.33
N ARG A 145 15.11 -0.47 -14.75
CA ARG A 145 15.72 0.74 -14.15
C ARG A 145 16.45 0.46 -12.84
N ARG A 146 16.38 -0.77 -12.30
CA ARG A 146 16.93 -1.17 -11.01
C ARG A 146 16.51 -0.20 -9.88
N PRO A 147 15.19 -0.01 -9.69
CA PRO A 147 14.68 0.91 -8.69
C PRO A 147 14.90 0.38 -7.28
N ARG A 148 14.93 1.29 -6.31
CA ARG A 148 14.86 0.98 -4.87
C ARG A 148 13.42 0.99 -4.36
N LEU A 149 12.54 1.72 -5.07
CA LEU A 149 11.12 1.82 -4.79
C LEU A 149 10.34 1.67 -6.10
N LEU A 150 9.50 0.65 -6.15
CA LEU A 150 8.54 0.42 -7.22
C LEU A 150 7.15 0.85 -6.75
N ILE A 151 6.53 1.77 -7.45
CA ILE A 151 5.17 2.24 -7.17
C ILE A 151 4.25 1.76 -8.29
N LEU A 152 3.17 1.08 -7.91
CA LEU A 152 2.20 0.45 -8.81
C LEU A 152 0.81 0.98 -8.48
N ASP A 153 0.20 1.76 -9.39
CA ASP A 153 -1.14 2.31 -9.19
C ASP A 153 -2.19 1.46 -9.90
N GLU A 154 -2.92 0.64 -9.15
CA GLU A 154 -3.95 -0.31 -9.63
C GLU A 154 -3.50 -1.14 -10.85
N PRO A 155 -2.28 -1.73 -10.84
CA PRO A 155 -1.62 -2.26 -12.04
C PRO A 155 -2.32 -3.48 -12.64
N VAL A 156 -3.16 -4.15 -11.86
CA VAL A 156 -3.81 -5.41 -12.25
C VAL A 156 -5.33 -5.28 -12.45
N ALA A 157 -5.89 -4.08 -12.28
CA ALA A 157 -7.34 -3.85 -12.32
C ALA A 157 -8.01 -4.30 -13.64
N MET A 158 -7.30 -4.21 -14.76
CA MET A 158 -7.80 -4.55 -16.10
C MET A 158 -7.28 -5.89 -16.63
N LEU A 159 -6.59 -6.68 -15.81
CA LEU A 159 -5.99 -7.95 -16.20
C LEU A 159 -6.93 -9.12 -15.88
N ASP A 160 -6.90 -10.13 -16.75
CA ASP A 160 -7.51 -11.42 -16.44
C ASP A 160 -6.77 -12.11 -15.27
N PRO A 161 -7.36 -13.13 -14.62
CA PRO A 161 -6.77 -13.76 -13.43
C PRO A 161 -5.36 -14.33 -13.65
N VAL A 162 -5.05 -14.88 -14.84
CA VAL A 162 -3.74 -15.45 -15.14
C VAL A 162 -2.71 -14.34 -15.29
N ALA A 163 -2.99 -13.34 -16.13
CA ALA A 163 -2.10 -12.20 -16.33
C ALA A 163 -1.84 -11.44 -15.02
N ARG A 164 -2.86 -11.34 -14.16
CA ARG A 164 -2.74 -10.75 -12.82
C ARG A 164 -1.78 -11.53 -11.93
N HIS A 165 -1.95 -12.85 -11.87
CA HIS A 165 -1.05 -13.72 -11.11
C HIS A 165 0.40 -13.58 -11.57
N ASP A 166 0.65 -13.65 -12.88
CA ASP A 166 1.98 -13.54 -13.46
C ASP A 166 2.61 -12.16 -13.23
N PHE A 167 1.81 -11.09 -13.27
CA PHE A 167 2.27 -9.74 -12.95
C PHE A 167 2.73 -9.64 -11.50
N MET A 168 1.89 -10.12 -10.57
CA MET A 168 2.22 -10.10 -9.13
C MET A 168 3.43 -10.98 -8.81
N ALA A 169 3.51 -12.18 -9.39
CA ALA A 169 4.68 -13.04 -9.22
C ALA A 169 5.97 -12.34 -9.67
N THR A 170 5.94 -11.64 -10.81
CA THR A 170 7.09 -10.86 -11.29
C THR A 170 7.49 -9.75 -10.32
N ALA A 171 6.52 -9.00 -9.80
CA ALA A 171 6.79 -7.93 -8.85
C ALA A 171 7.37 -8.50 -7.54
N MET A 172 6.85 -9.61 -7.04
CA MET A 172 7.34 -10.26 -5.80
C MET A 172 8.74 -10.88 -5.97
N THR A 173 9.06 -11.43 -7.15
CA THR A 173 10.42 -11.89 -7.45
C THR A 173 11.43 -10.74 -7.34
N ALA A 174 11.09 -9.54 -7.84
CA ALA A 174 11.97 -8.37 -7.72
C ALA A 174 12.15 -7.91 -6.25
N VAL A 175 11.13 -8.10 -5.40
CA VAL A 175 11.28 -7.85 -3.95
C VAL A 175 12.26 -8.85 -3.33
N ALA A 176 12.09 -10.14 -3.63
CA ALA A 176 12.89 -11.20 -3.04
C ALA A 176 14.36 -11.17 -3.49
N ASP A 177 14.59 -10.95 -4.78
CA ASP A 177 15.94 -11.05 -5.38
C ASP A 177 16.74 -9.75 -5.30
N ASP A 178 16.08 -8.62 -5.52
CA ASP A 178 16.74 -7.31 -5.64
C ASP A 178 16.51 -6.41 -4.40
N GLY A 179 15.69 -6.82 -3.43
CA GLY A 179 15.36 -6.03 -2.24
C GLY A 179 14.59 -4.75 -2.54
N VAL A 180 13.80 -4.74 -3.61
CA VAL A 180 13.00 -3.59 -4.04
C VAL A 180 11.83 -3.40 -3.07
N SER A 181 11.65 -2.20 -2.54
CA SER A 181 10.43 -1.86 -1.81
C SER A 181 9.30 -1.62 -2.79
N VAL A 182 8.09 -2.11 -2.49
CA VAL A 182 6.93 -1.95 -3.37
C VAL A 182 5.83 -1.20 -2.65
N VAL A 183 5.22 -0.23 -3.33
CA VAL A 183 3.93 0.35 -2.90
C VAL A 183 2.91 0.05 -3.98
N LEU A 184 1.91 -0.72 -3.63
CA LEU A 184 0.89 -1.22 -4.56
C LEU A 184 -0.49 -0.71 -4.15
N SER A 185 -1.13 0.09 -4.99
CA SER A 185 -2.52 0.47 -4.75
C SER A 185 -3.49 -0.57 -5.31
N SER A 186 -4.53 -0.88 -4.55
CA SER A 186 -5.66 -1.68 -5.01
C SER A 186 -6.93 -1.31 -4.25
N HIS A 187 -8.07 -1.58 -4.85
CA HIS A 187 -9.37 -1.57 -4.19
C HIS A 187 -9.87 -3.00 -3.84
N VAL A 188 -9.09 -4.04 -4.19
CA VAL A 188 -9.40 -5.45 -3.92
C VAL A 188 -8.42 -5.98 -2.87
N LEU A 189 -8.88 -6.08 -1.63
CA LEU A 189 -8.07 -6.50 -0.48
C LEU A 189 -7.55 -7.93 -0.59
N ALA A 190 -8.40 -8.87 -1.04
CA ALA A 190 -8.03 -10.28 -1.16
C ALA A 190 -6.81 -10.54 -2.05
N GLU A 191 -6.50 -9.64 -2.98
CA GLU A 191 -5.31 -9.74 -3.82
C GLU A 191 -4.04 -9.36 -3.08
N LEU A 192 -4.15 -8.47 -2.11
CA LEU A 192 -3.04 -7.90 -1.35
C LEU A 192 -2.71 -8.72 -0.10
N GLU A 193 -3.69 -9.40 0.46
CA GLU A 193 -3.55 -10.18 1.70
C GLU A 193 -2.42 -11.23 1.65
N ARG A 194 -2.13 -11.74 0.44
CA ARG A 194 -1.10 -12.78 0.23
C ARG A 194 0.31 -12.24 0.03
N VAL A 195 0.45 -10.94 -0.24
CA VAL A 195 1.74 -10.37 -0.67
C VAL A 195 2.16 -9.16 0.15
N ALA A 196 1.22 -8.46 0.78
CA ALA A 196 1.51 -7.26 1.55
C ALA A 196 1.89 -7.60 2.98
N ASP A 197 2.99 -7.03 3.43
CA ASP A 197 3.47 -7.06 4.81
C ASP A 197 3.25 -5.72 5.53
N TYR A 198 2.90 -4.66 4.80
CA TYR A 198 2.58 -3.34 5.34
C TYR A 198 1.26 -2.82 4.75
N LEU A 199 0.34 -2.34 5.58
CA LEU A 199 -0.95 -1.78 5.17
C LEU A 199 -0.97 -0.27 5.31
N ILE A 200 -1.53 0.42 4.29
CA ILE A 200 -1.92 1.83 4.34
C ILE A 200 -3.38 1.90 3.93
N LEU A 201 -4.26 2.23 4.84
CA LEU A 201 -5.68 2.37 4.57
C LEU A 201 -6.05 3.83 4.44
N LEU A 202 -6.57 4.21 3.28
CA LEU A 202 -6.93 5.59 2.94
C LEU A 202 -8.45 5.69 2.74
N SER A 203 -9.09 6.64 3.41
CA SER A 203 -10.50 6.95 3.23
C SER A 203 -10.73 8.45 3.30
N ARG A 204 -11.55 8.98 2.38
CA ARG A 204 -11.93 10.41 2.33
C ARG A 204 -10.73 11.36 2.41
N GLY A 205 -9.64 11.00 1.76
CA GLY A 205 -8.41 11.79 1.72
C GLY A 205 -7.59 11.77 3.03
N ARG A 206 -7.86 10.85 3.96
CA ARG A 206 -7.14 10.71 5.23
C ARG A 206 -6.63 9.29 5.42
N VAL A 207 -5.46 9.16 6.01
CA VAL A 207 -4.94 7.86 6.47
C VAL A 207 -5.78 7.41 7.67
N GLN A 208 -6.37 6.23 7.57
CA GLN A 208 -7.17 5.63 8.65
C GLN A 208 -6.30 4.78 9.55
N VAL A 209 -5.46 3.95 8.94
CA VAL A 209 -4.49 3.12 9.62
C VAL A 209 -3.29 2.92 8.69
N ALA A 210 -2.09 2.88 9.25
CA ALA A 210 -0.89 2.46 8.56
C ALA A 210 0.02 1.71 9.53
N GLY A 211 0.58 0.59 9.09
CA GLY A 211 1.45 -0.24 9.92
C GLY A 211 1.78 -1.58 9.29
N ASP A 212 2.68 -2.30 9.94
CA ASP A 212 2.96 -3.69 9.66
C ASP A 212 1.70 -4.53 9.85
N VAL A 213 1.45 -5.46 8.91
CA VAL A 213 0.23 -6.26 8.91
C VAL A 213 0.16 -7.17 10.13
N GLU A 214 1.27 -7.81 10.51
CA GLU A 214 1.29 -8.69 11.70
C GLU A 214 1.02 -7.88 12.96
N ASP A 215 1.63 -6.71 13.12
CA ASP A 215 1.41 -5.80 14.25
C ASP A 215 -0.05 -5.33 14.31
N LEU A 216 -0.63 -4.97 13.16
CA LEU A 216 -2.03 -4.56 13.09
C LEU A 216 -2.97 -5.69 13.50
N LEU A 217 -2.75 -6.91 13.00
CA LEU A 217 -3.57 -8.07 13.36
C LEU A 217 -3.39 -8.46 14.83
N ALA A 218 -2.17 -8.37 15.37
CA ALA A 218 -1.89 -8.68 16.77
C ALA A 218 -2.51 -7.68 17.75
N THR A 219 -2.76 -6.43 17.30
CA THR A 219 -3.32 -5.35 18.13
C THR A 219 -4.83 -5.13 17.94
N HIS A 220 -5.49 -6.04 17.21
CA HIS A 220 -6.94 -6.01 17.00
C HIS A 220 -7.56 -7.39 17.25
N ARG A 221 -8.79 -7.42 17.76
CA ARG A 221 -9.55 -8.65 18.03
C ARG A 221 -10.99 -8.49 17.61
N LEU A 222 -11.56 -9.58 17.11
CA LEU A 222 -12.99 -9.69 16.90
C LEU A 222 -13.63 -10.32 18.15
N LEU A 223 -14.57 -9.60 18.77
CA LEU A 223 -15.32 -10.11 19.92
C LEU A 223 -16.73 -10.44 19.49
N THR A 224 -17.21 -11.63 19.86
CA THR A 224 -18.59 -12.06 19.63
C THR A 224 -19.28 -12.28 20.98
N GLY A 225 -20.45 -11.69 21.16
CA GLY A 225 -21.18 -11.79 22.43
C GLY A 225 -22.62 -11.27 22.34
N PRO A 226 -23.32 -11.13 23.49
CA PRO A 226 -24.72 -10.73 23.50
C PRO A 226 -24.94 -9.29 23.03
N ALA A 227 -25.87 -9.08 22.10
CA ALA A 227 -26.17 -7.74 21.57
C ALA A 227 -26.61 -6.73 22.62
N ALA A 228 -27.29 -7.21 23.71
CA ALA A 228 -27.73 -6.37 24.82
C ALA A 228 -26.58 -5.82 25.67
N GLU A 229 -25.38 -6.37 25.57
CA GLU A 229 -24.21 -5.95 26.36
C GLU A 229 -23.28 -5.00 25.62
N VAL A 230 -23.52 -4.71 24.32
CA VAL A 230 -22.66 -3.84 23.50
C VAL A 230 -22.48 -2.46 24.13
N ASP A 231 -23.55 -1.85 24.63
CA ASP A 231 -23.50 -0.49 25.17
C ASP A 231 -22.70 -0.38 26.47
N ARG A 232 -22.47 -1.51 27.17
CA ARG A 232 -21.60 -1.59 28.34
C ARG A 232 -20.11 -1.68 27.98
N TYR A 233 -19.83 -1.90 26.71
CA TYR A 233 -18.46 -2.07 26.20
C TYR A 233 -17.75 -0.74 25.89
N THR A 234 -18.24 0.38 26.43
CA THR A 234 -17.76 1.74 26.14
C THR A 234 -16.36 2.05 26.68
N GLU A 235 -15.79 1.20 27.52
CA GLU A 235 -14.45 1.41 28.11
C GLU A 235 -13.29 1.01 27.18
N ARG A 236 -13.57 0.35 26.08
CA ARG A 236 -12.56 -0.11 25.12
C ARG A 236 -12.68 0.59 23.77
N PRO A 237 -11.58 0.77 23.05
CA PRO A 237 -11.60 1.39 21.74
C PRO A 237 -12.24 0.45 20.70
N VAL A 238 -13.56 0.54 20.56
CA VAL A 238 -14.33 -0.19 19.56
C VAL A 238 -14.16 0.49 18.21
N VAL A 239 -13.55 -0.22 17.24
CA VAL A 239 -13.38 0.24 15.87
C VAL A 239 -14.69 0.17 15.11
N HIS A 240 -15.38 -0.96 15.22
CA HIS A 240 -16.67 -1.18 14.55
C HIS A 240 -17.53 -2.13 15.36
N ALA A 241 -18.85 -1.84 15.42
CA ALA A 241 -19.84 -2.69 16.08
C ALA A 241 -20.93 -3.10 15.09
N ARG A 242 -21.18 -4.40 14.98
CA ARG A 242 -22.29 -4.96 14.20
C ARG A 242 -23.18 -5.76 15.11
N ARG A 243 -24.48 -5.44 15.14
CA ARG A 243 -25.50 -6.21 15.84
C ARG A 243 -26.26 -7.08 14.84
N ALA A 244 -26.49 -8.33 15.20
CA ALA A 244 -27.26 -9.29 14.44
C ALA A 244 -28.16 -10.08 15.42
N ASP A 245 -29.44 -9.73 15.47
CA ASP A 245 -30.42 -10.30 16.39
C ASP A 245 -29.96 -10.32 17.84
N ALA A 246 -29.72 -11.49 18.41
CA ALA A 246 -29.28 -11.68 19.80
C ALA A 246 -27.75 -11.54 19.99
N GLN A 247 -26.97 -11.51 18.92
CA GLN A 247 -25.52 -11.45 18.95
C GLN A 247 -24.98 -10.11 18.42
N ALA A 248 -23.79 -9.78 18.87
CA ALA A 248 -23.01 -8.67 18.34
C ALA A 248 -21.58 -9.10 18.05
N HIS A 249 -20.99 -8.47 17.02
CA HIS A 249 -19.59 -8.60 16.65
C HIS A 249 -18.93 -7.23 16.81
N LEU A 250 -17.88 -7.15 17.61
CA LEU A 250 -17.13 -5.93 17.86
C LEU A 250 -15.70 -6.12 17.37
N LEU A 251 -15.23 -5.29 16.45
CA LEU A 251 -13.81 -5.14 16.21
C LEU A 251 -13.27 -4.13 17.24
N VAL A 252 -12.32 -4.55 18.05
CA VAL A 252 -11.71 -3.73 19.09
C VAL A 252 -10.20 -3.65 18.92
N ARG A 253 -9.59 -2.54 19.34
CA ARG A 253 -8.15 -2.45 19.54
C ARG A 253 -7.79 -3.10 20.86
N ALA A 254 -7.30 -4.33 20.78
CA ALA A 254 -6.91 -5.14 21.93
C ALA A 254 -5.87 -6.17 21.53
N THR A 255 -5.00 -6.52 22.46
CA THR A 255 -4.01 -7.60 22.29
C THR A 255 -4.58 -8.93 22.78
N ALA A 256 -3.84 -10.02 22.56
CA ALA A 256 -4.23 -11.35 23.06
C ALA A 256 -4.25 -11.41 24.61
N GLU A 257 -3.50 -10.54 25.29
CA GLU A 257 -3.37 -10.47 26.76
C GLU A 257 -4.53 -9.71 27.41
N ASP A 258 -5.27 -8.93 26.63
CA ASP A 258 -6.39 -8.16 27.17
C ASP A 258 -7.53 -9.10 27.61
N PRO A 259 -8.10 -8.90 28.84
CA PRO A 259 -9.13 -9.76 29.34
C PRO A 259 -10.40 -9.67 28.47
N VAL A 260 -11.00 -10.83 28.19
CA VAL A 260 -12.29 -10.93 27.49
C VAL A 260 -13.40 -10.95 28.53
N PRO A 261 -14.44 -10.13 28.40
CA PRO A 261 -15.54 -10.14 29.36
C PRO A 261 -16.29 -11.48 29.39
N PRO A 262 -16.91 -11.83 30.52
CA PRO A 262 -17.78 -12.99 30.58
C PRO A 262 -18.83 -12.98 29.48
N ARG A 263 -19.13 -14.13 28.89
CA ARG A 263 -20.10 -14.32 27.77
C ARG A 263 -19.67 -13.73 26.42
N TRP A 264 -18.44 -13.22 26.32
CA TRP A 264 -17.83 -12.81 25.05
C TRP A 264 -16.74 -13.80 24.65
N GLU A 265 -16.64 -14.06 23.38
CA GLU A 265 -15.58 -14.86 22.76
C GLU A 265 -14.71 -13.97 21.90
N ALA A 266 -13.40 -14.17 21.97
CA ALA A 266 -12.45 -13.41 21.18
C ALA A 266 -11.84 -14.29 20.10
N HIS A 267 -11.83 -13.74 18.89
CA HIS A 267 -11.29 -14.38 17.70
C HIS A 267 -10.20 -13.50 17.08
N PRO A 268 -9.21 -14.10 16.38
CA PRO A 268 -8.31 -13.33 15.55
C PRO A 268 -9.08 -12.63 14.44
N VAL A 269 -8.58 -11.47 14.02
CA VAL A 269 -9.16 -10.70 12.91
C VAL A 269 -8.39 -10.96 11.64
N GLY A 270 -9.08 -11.05 10.50
CA GLY A 270 -8.45 -11.06 9.16
C GLY A 270 -8.18 -9.65 8.65
N LEU A 271 -7.23 -9.54 7.70
CA LEU A 271 -6.85 -8.24 7.13
C LEU A 271 -8.03 -7.55 6.42
N GLU A 272 -8.85 -8.32 5.70
CA GLU A 272 -10.03 -7.80 5.02
C GLU A 272 -11.05 -7.26 6.02
N GLU A 273 -11.31 -7.99 7.10
CA GLU A 273 -12.26 -7.59 8.13
C GLU A 273 -11.80 -6.32 8.86
N LEU A 274 -10.51 -6.25 9.21
CA LEU A 274 -9.90 -5.07 9.81
C LEU A 274 -10.04 -3.85 8.91
N ALA A 275 -9.66 -3.97 7.64
CA ALA A 275 -9.73 -2.87 6.69
C ALA A 275 -11.18 -2.41 6.45
N MET A 276 -12.12 -3.36 6.29
CA MET A 276 -13.54 -3.04 6.10
C MET A 276 -14.15 -2.31 7.29
N ALA A 277 -13.74 -2.65 8.52
CA ALA A 277 -14.19 -1.96 9.71
C ALA A 277 -13.77 -0.48 9.73
N TYR A 278 -12.51 -0.19 9.46
CA TYR A 278 -12.01 1.19 9.38
C TYR A 278 -12.58 1.98 8.21
N LEU A 279 -12.87 1.33 7.09
CA LEU A 279 -13.52 2.00 5.95
C LEU A 279 -14.98 2.39 6.27
N ARG A 280 -15.67 1.60 7.08
CA ARG A 280 -17.05 1.89 7.53
C ARG A 280 -17.09 2.97 8.62
N GLU A 281 -16.09 2.98 9.51
CA GLU A 281 -16.00 3.88 10.65
C GLU A 281 -14.72 4.73 10.61
N PRO A 282 -14.63 5.72 9.73
CA PRO A 282 -13.43 6.54 9.61
C PRO A 282 -13.05 7.30 10.89
N ALA A 283 -14.00 7.55 11.79
CA ALA A 283 -13.74 8.15 13.10
C ALA A 283 -12.86 7.25 14.01
N ALA A 284 -12.86 5.95 13.77
CA ALA A 284 -12.03 5.01 14.52
C ALA A 284 -10.52 5.23 14.34
N ALA A 285 -10.09 5.95 13.29
CA ALA A 285 -8.70 6.34 13.12
C ALA A 285 -8.15 7.16 14.31
N ALA A 286 -9.02 7.92 14.99
CA ALA A 286 -8.67 8.74 16.15
C ALA A 286 -8.69 7.97 17.49
N LEU A 287 -9.10 6.69 17.49
CA LEU A 287 -9.11 5.90 18.72
C LEU A 287 -7.67 5.70 19.24
N PRO A 288 -7.48 5.69 20.58
CA PRO A 288 -6.17 5.36 21.16
C PRO A 288 -5.76 3.94 20.78
N GLY A 289 -4.48 3.75 20.49
CA GLY A 289 -3.90 2.41 20.28
C GLY A 289 -3.99 1.57 21.56
N PRO A 290 -3.85 0.23 21.47
CA PRO A 290 -3.69 -0.60 22.66
C PRO A 290 -2.46 -0.11 23.42
N VAL A 291 -2.59 0.00 24.74
CA VAL A 291 -1.47 0.36 25.61
C VAL A 291 -0.50 -0.81 25.61
N ARG A 292 0.59 -0.72 24.85
CA ARG A 292 1.72 -1.65 25.00
C ARG A 292 2.18 -1.52 26.47
N GLY A 293 2.22 -2.64 27.20
CA GLY A 293 2.75 -2.66 28.54
C GLY A 293 4.10 -1.93 28.52
N ARG A 294 4.25 -0.90 29.34
CA ARG A 294 5.50 -0.15 29.47
C ARG A 294 6.61 -1.17 29.71
N ASP A 295 7.63 -1.17 28.87
CA ASP A 295 8.94 -1.67 29.23
C ASP A 295 9.29 -1.05 30.57
N ALA A 296 9.27 -1.88 31.61
CA ALA A 296 9.72 -1.51 32.94
C ALA A 296 11.24 -1.33 32.85
N HIS A 297 11.69 -0.10 32.55
CA HIS A 297 13.05 0.26 32.86
C HIS A 297 13.23 0.14 34.38
N PRO A 298 14.13 -0.70 34.87
CA PRO A 298 14.47 -0.70 36.28
C PRO A 298 15.10 0.67 36.60
N THR A 299 14.40 1.40 37.47
CA THR A 299 14.97 2.61 38.09
C THR A 299 16.19 2.17 38.90
N GLU A 300 17.38 2.44 38.41
CA GLU A 300 18.59 2.37 39.23
C GLU A 300 18.44 3.34 40.41
N VAL A 301 18.26 2.76 41.58
CA VAL A 301 18.38 3.46 42.83
C VAL A 301 19.88 3.66 43.09
N THR A 302 20.38 4.85 42.83
CA THR A 302 21.73 5.26 43.27
C THR A 302 21.65 5.60 44.76
N LYS A 303 22.47 4.90 45.51
CA LYS A 303 22.80 5.23 46.90
C LYS A 303 23.79 6.40 46.93
#